data_43f7ffc7c81cb94c6ba1b6cc00d825ab
#
_entry.id   43f7ffc7c81cb94c6ba1b6cc00d825ab
#
_cell.length_a   1.000
_cell.length_b   1.000
_cell.length_c   1.000
_cell.angle_alpha   90.00
_cell.angle_beta   90.00
_cell.angle_gamma   90.00
#
_symmetry.space_group_name_H-M   'P 1'
#
loop_
_entity.id
_entity.type
_entity.pdbx_description
1 polymer ?
#
loop_
_entity_poly.entity_id
_entity_poly.type
_entity_poly.pdbx_seq_one_letter_code
_entity_poly.pdbx_strand_id
1 'polypeptide(L)'
;RSSAASDVYKRQHGGWELIVLGVFCVIFAFLYTTVLSYQGWGDLLVLIFFGFVPVGGTYYVQAYTFTPNVIIASLISGLVIDTLLVVNNYRDRDQDALSGKRTLIVRFGEPFGRYLYLWLGIIATLLSFWFAQGWNYAGIFMPFTYLYFHVTTWKRMVKILSLIHI
;
A
#
# COMPACT_ATOMS: atom_id res chain seq x y z
N ARG A 1 18.18 -35.05 15.80
CA ARG A 1 18.66 -34.53 14.49
C ARG A 1 17.58 -34.55 13.40
N SER A 2 16.57 -35.45 13.45
CA SER A 2 15.49 -35.51 12.46
C SER A 2 14.46 -34.38 12.58
N SER A 3 14.21 -33.85 13.76
CA SER A 3 13.23 -32.79 14.00
C SER A 3 13.59 -31.49 13.29
N ALA A 4 14.84 -31.01 13.41
CA ALA A 4 15.28 -29.77 12.77
C ALA A 4 15.24 -29.84 11.23
N ALA A 5 15.60 -30.98 10.63
CA ALA A 5 15.51 -31.18 9.18
C ALA A 5 14.04 -31.22 8.69
N SER A 6 13.14 -31.84 9.49
CA SER A 6 11.71 -31.86 9.21
C SER A 6 11.10 -30.46 9.32
N ASP A 7 11.53 -29.67 10.29
CA ASP A 7 11.05 -28.29 10.48
C ASP A 7 11.55 -27.36 9.37
N VAL A 8 12.81 -27.53 8.93
CA VAL A 8 13.36 -26.81 7.77
C VAL A 8 12.62 -27.20 6.49
N TYR A 9 12.34 -28.50 6.31
CA TYR A 9 11.59 -28.98 5.13
C TYR A 9 10.16 -28.44 5.08
N LYS A 10 9.45 -28.44 6.23
CA LYS A 10 8.11 -27.84 6.34
C LYS A 10 8.14 -26.33 6.08
N ARG A 11 9.18 -25.63 6.53
CA ARG A 11 9.37 -24.19 6.27
C ARG A 11 9.67 -23.89 4.82
N GLN A 12 10.42 -24.75 4.12
CA GLN A 12 10.78 -24.54 2.71
C GLN A 12 9.64 -24.83 1.72
N HIS A 13 8.66 -25.63 2.09
CA HIS A 13 7.60 -26.07 1.18
C HIS A 13 6.27 -25.37 1.44
N GLY A 14 6.27 -24.30 2.26
CA GLY A 14 5.13 -23.47 2.59
C GLY A 14 3.80 -24.20 2.41
N GLY A 15 3.15 -24.58 3.49
CA GLY A 15 2.03 -25.49 3.49
C GLY A 15 0.88 -25.09 2.53
N TRP A 16 -0.19 -25.84 2.54
CA TRP A 16 -1.40 -25.59 1.74
C TRP A 16 -1.96 -24.16 1.90
N GLU A 17 -1.64 -23.47 3.01
CA GLU A 17 -2.03 -22.09 3.26
C GLU A 17 -1.51 -21.13 2.20
N LEU A 18 -0.30 -21.35 1.66
CA LEU A 18 0.23 -20.52 0.57
C LEU A 18 -0.50 -20.74 -0.75
N ILE A 19 -0.94 -21.97 -1.00
CA ILE A 19 -1.74 -22.28 -2.20
C ILE A 19 -3.08 -21.55 -2.08
N VAL A 20 -3.71 -21.61 -0.91
CA VAL A 20 -4.97 -20.89 -0.63
C VAL A 20 -4.76 -19.38 -0.80
N LEU A 21 -3.69 -18.84 -0.22
CA LEU A 21 -3.37 -17.40 -0.37
C LEU A 21 -3.17 -17.04 -1.85
N GLY A 22 -2.45 -17.86 -2.61
CA GLY A 22 -2.24 -17.66 -4.05
C GLY A 22 -3.56 -17.67 -4.84
N VAL A 23 -4.45 -18.61 -4.56
CA VAL A 23 -5.78 -18.67 -5.18
C VAL A 23 -6.59 -17.42 -4.83
N PHE A 24 -6.59 -16.99 -3.56
CA PHE A 24 -7.22 -15.74 -3.16
C PHE A 24 -6.65 -14.53 -3.93
N CYS A 25 -5.32 -14.44 -4.06
CA CYS A 25 -4.70 -13.35 -4.81
C CYS A 25 -5.17 -13.32 -6.27
N VAL A 26 -5.26 -14.47 -6.93
CA VAL A 26 -5.75 -14.56 -8.32
C VAL A 26 -7.22 -14.15 -8.44
N ILE A 27 -8.08 -14.66 -7.56
CA ILE A 27 -9.51 -14.31 -7.54
C ILE A 27 -9.68 -12.80 -7.32
N PHE A 28 -8.99 -12.23 -6.34
CA PHE A 28 -9.10 -10.81 -6.05
C PHE A 28 -8.46 -9.92 -7.12
N ALA A 29 -7.39 -10.36 -7.79
CA ALA A 29 -6.84 -9.64 -8.94
C ALA A 29 -7.88 -9.53 -10.06
N PHE A 30 -8.62 -10.60 -10.33
CA PHE A 30 -9.71 -10.59 -11.30
C PHE A 30 -10.88 -9.71 -10.84
N LEU A 31 -11.33 -9.85 -9.61
CA LEU A 31 -12.40 -9.03 -9.03
C LEU A 31 -12.02 -7.54 -8.97
N TYR A 32 -10.75 -7.23 -8.70
CA TYR A 32 -10.24 -5.87 -8.71
C TYR A 32 -10.45 -5.21 -10.05
N THR A 33 -10.03 -5.87 -11.13
CA THR A 33 -10.12 -5.29 -12.49
C THR A 33 -11.54 -5.19 -13.00
N THR A 34 -12.43 -6.11 -12.61
CA THR A 34 -13.79 -6.20 -13.16
C THR A 34 -14.85 -5.44 -12.37
N VAL A 35 -14.74 -5.43 -11.04
CA VAL A 35 -15.82 -4.94 -10.15
C VAL A 35 -15.32 -3.94 -9.12
N LEU A 36 -14.31 -4.31 -8.34
CA LEU A 36 -13.97 -3.58 -7.12
C LEU A 36 -13.33 -2.21 -7.39
N SER A 37 -12.53 -2.09 -8.46
CA SER A 37 -11.96 -0.80 -8.88
C SER A 37 -13.05 0.18 -9.33
N TYR A 38 -14.12 -0.32 -9.95
CA TYR A 38 -15.27 0.50 -10.36
C TYR A 38 -16.10 0.99 -9.18
N GLN A 39 -16.09 0.28 -8.06
CA GLN A 39 -16.86 0.63 -6.86
C GLN A 39 -16.10 1.52 -5.87
N GLY A 40 -14.82 1.83 -6.12
CA GLY A 40 -14.00 2.67 -5.24
C GLY A 40 -13.35 1.93 -4.07
N TRP A 41 -13.25 0.58 -4.15
CA TRP A 41 -12.54 -0.24 -3.16
C TRP A 41 -11.03 -0.33 -3.42
N GLY A 42 -10.53 0.36 -4.45
CA GLY A 42 -9.14 0.27 -4.89
C GLY A 42 -8.13 0.54 -3.78
N ASP A 43 -8.30 1.64 -3.05
CA ASP A 43 -7.40 2.06 -1.97
C ASP A 43 -7.31 1.01 -0.86
N LEU A 44 -8.45 0.45 -0.41
CA LEU A 44 -8.44 -0.63 0.59
C LEU A 44 -7.74 -1.90 0.07
N LEU A 45 -7.98 -2.25 -1.19
CA LEU A 45 -7.35 -3.43 -1.79
C LEU A 45 -5.85 -3.26 -1.96
N VAL A 46 -5.37 -2.06 -2.26
CA VAL A 46 -3.93 -1.76 -2.29
C VAL A 46 -3.31 -1.97 -0.92
N LEU A 47 -3.93 -1.50 0.16
CA LEU A 47 -3.44 -1.75 1.52
C LEU A 47 -3.30 -3.24 1.81
N ILE A 48 -4.26 -4.06 1.39
CA ILE A 48 -4.24 -5.51 1.62
C ILE A 48 -3.21 -6.18 0.71
N PHE A 49 -3.31 -6.00 -0.61
CA PHE A 49 -2.56 -6.79 -1.59
C PHE A 49 -1.14 -6.27 -1.86
N PHE A 50 -0.84 -5.02 -1.53
CA PHE A 50 0.51 -4.46 -1.64
C PHE A 50 1.15 -4.14 -0.29
N GLY A 51 0.38 -4.19 0.80
CA GLY A 51 0.87 -4.09 2.17
C GLY A 51 0.93 -5.46 2.85
N PHE A 52 -0.23 -5.96 3.29
CA PHE A 52 -0.28 -7.15 4.14
C PHE A 52 0.13 -8.44 3.42
N VAL A 53 -0.29 -8.67 2.19
CA VAL A 53 0.04 -9.90 1.47
C VAL A 53 1.54 -10.03 1.21
N PRO A 54 2.24 -9.06 0.59
CA PRO A 54 3.66 -9.23 0.31
C PRO A 54 4.53 -9.16 1.57
N VAL A 55 4.32 -8.20 2.45
CA VAL A 55 5.16 -8.03 3.65
C VAL A 55 4.79 -9.05 4.72
N GLY A 56 3.52 -9.12 5.09
CA GLY A 56 3.02 -10.04 6.10
C GLY A 56 3.14 -11.50 5.66
N GLY A 57 2.75 -11.80 4.43
CA GLY A 57 2.84 -13.16 3.86
C GLY A 57 4.28 -13.65 3.77
N THR A 58 5.21 -12.82 3.28
CA THR A 58 6.63 -13.20 3.21
C THR A 58 7.22 -13.47 4.59
N TYR A 59 6.88 -12.65 5.58
CA TYR A 59 7.33 -12.88 6.95
C TYR A 59 6.71 -14.16 7.53
N TYR A 60 5.40 -14.35 7.35
CA TYR A 60 4.69 -15.53 7.85
C TYR A 60 5.28 -16.84 7.33
N VAL A 61 5.61 -16.91 6.04
CA VAL A 61 6.23 -18.10 5.45
C VAL A 61 7.56 -18.47 6.10
N GLN A 62 8.32 -17.46 6.55
CA GLN A 62 9.62 -17.67 7.16
C GLN A 62 9.54 -17.91 8.67
N ALA A 63 8.68 -17.18 9.37
CA ALA A 63 8.63 -17.14 10.83
C ALA A 63 7.42 -17.89 11.44
N TYR A 64 6.40 -18.23 10.65
CA TYR A 64 5.12 -18.84 11.07
C TYR A 64 4.41 -18.08 12.20
N THR A 65 4.62 -16.77 12.26
CA THR A 65 4.01 -15.88 13.25
C THR A 65 3.82 -14.49 12.67
N PHE A 66 2.95 -13.69 13.30
CA PHE A 66 2.82 -12.27 13.05
C PHE A 66 3.28 -11.49 14.26
N THR A 67 4.12 -10.48 14.06
CA THR A 67 4.55 -9.58 15.11
C THR A 67 3.98 -8.18 14.87
N PRO A 68 3.85 -7.31 15.90
CA PRO A 68 3.44 -5.92 15.71
C PRO A 68 4.31 -5.18 14.68
N ASN A 69 5.61 -5.48 14.64
CA ASN A 69 6.53 -4.90 13.66
C ASN A 69 6.13 -5.22 12.22
N VAL A 70 5.73 -6.46 11.96
CA VAL A 70 5.28 -6.89 10.62
C VAL A 70 3.98 -6.22 10.22
N ILE A 71 3.05 -6.07 11.17
CA ILE A 71 1.78 -5.38 10.93
C ILE A 71 2.05 -3.92 10.55
N ILE A 72 2.91 -3.23 11.31
CA ILE A 72 3.26 -1.83 11.04
C ILE A 72 4.02 -1.71 9.71
N ALA A 73 4.97 -2.59 9.42
CA ALA A 73 5.68 -2.60 8.14
C ALA A 73 4.73 -2.83 6.95
N SER A 74 3.75 -3.73 7.11
CA SER A 74 2.71 -3.99 6.10
C SER A 74 1.85 -2.74 5.84
N LEU A 75 1.43 -2.06 6.91
CA LEU A 75 0.68 -0.80 6.79
C LEU A 75 1.49 0.28 6.08
N ILE A 76 2.76 0.49 6.46
CA ILE A 76 3.64 1.47 5.81
C ILE A 76 3.76 1.16 4.31
N SER A 77 4.06 -0.09 3.95
CA SER A 77 4.17 -0.51 2.56
C SER A 77 2.89 -0.22 1.78
N GLY A 78 1.75 -0.64 2.32
CA GLY A 78 0.44 -0.41 1.69
C GLY A 78 0.13 1.08 1.50
N LEU A 79 0.32 1.90 2.53
CA LEU A 79 0.08 3.35 2.48
C LEU A 79 0.98 4.05 1.45
N VAL A 80 2.27 3.69 1.38
CA VAL A 80 3.20 4.25 0.41
C VAL A 80 2.79 3.88 -1.01
N ILE A 81 2.42 2.63 -1.26
CA ILE A 81 1.98 2.19 -2.59
C ILE A 81 0.62 2.80 -2.95
N ASP A 82 -0.27 2.98 -2.00
CA ASP A 82 -1.56 3.63 -2.22
C ASP A 82 -1.42 5.08 -2.71
N THR A 83 -0.36 5.78 -2.33
CA THR A 83 -0.08 7.11 -2.91
C THR A 83 0.05 7.09 -4.44
N LEU A 84 0.57 6.00 -5.03
CA LEU A 84 0.64 5.84 -6.49
C LEU A 84 -0.76 5.64 -7.09
N LEU A 85 -1.61 4.85 -6.43
CA LEU A 85 -3.00 4.67 -6.86
C LEU A 85 -3.75 6.00 -6.82
N VAL A 86 -3.60 6.77 -5.74
CA VAL A 86 -4.22 8.10 -5.61
C VAL A 86 -3.78 9.04 -6.72
N VAL A 87 -2.47 9.08 -7.06
CA VAL A 87 -1.98 9.91 -8.18
C VAL A 87 -2.60 9.48 -9.50
N ASN A 88 -2.68 8.17 -9.77
CA ASN A 88 -3.29 7.65 -11.00
C ASN A 88 -4.79 8.00 -11.07
N ASN A 89 -5.55 7.72 -10.01
CA ASN A 89 -6.97 8.04 -9.94
C ASN A 89 -7.23 9.56 -10.02
N TYR A 90 -6.30 10.36 -9.52
CA TYR A 90 -6.37 11.80 -9.59
C TYR A 90 -6.14 12.31 -11.03
N ARG A 91 -5.16 11.76 -11.73
CA ARG A 91 -4.89 12.07 -13.13
C ARG A 91 -6.04 11.65 -14.03
N ASP A 92 -6.58 10.47 -13.82
CA ASP A 92 -7.52 9.81 -14.73
C ASP A 92 -8.99 10.07 -14.34
N ARG A 93 -9.27 10.91 -13.35
CA ARG A 93 -10.61 11.11 -12.74
C ARG A 93 -11.71 11.42 -13.73
N ASP A 94 -11.42 12.25 -14.76
CA ASP A 94 -12.43 12.67 -15.73
C ASP A 94 -12.79 11.49 -16.64
N GLN A 95 -11.80 10.69 -17.06
CA GLN A 95 -12.01 9.46 -17.83
C GLN A 95 -12.69 8.37 -16.99
N ASP A 96 -12.29 8.25 -15.72
CA ASP A 96 -12.91 7.33 -14.75
C ASP A 96 -14.40 7.67 -14.58
N ALA A 97 -14.74 8.94 -14.43
CA ALA A 97 -16.14 9.38 -14.32
C ALA A 97 -16.95 9.04 -15.59
N LEU A 98 -16.38 9.28 -16.78
CA LEU A 98 -17.02 8.96 -18.05
C LEU A 98 -17.22 7.46 -18.26
N SER A 99 -16.29 6.64 -17.77
CA SER A 99 -16.38 5.17 -17.82
C SER A 99 -17.28 4.56 -16.75
N GLY A 100 -17.87 5.38 -15.87
CA GLY A 100 -18.71 4.92 -14.76
C GLY A 100 -17.93 4.39 -13.55
N LYS A 101 -16.62 4.56 -13.52
CA LYS A 101 -15.77 4.16 -12.41
C LYS A 101 -15.90 5.16 -11.25
N ARG A 102 -16.15 4.66 -10.05
CA ARG A 102 -16.46 5.48 -8.86
C ARG A 102 -15.32 5.45 -7.86
N THR A 103 -14.12 5.85 -8.28
CA THR A 103 -12.97 5.99 -7.37
C THR A 103 -13.27 7.01 -6.26
N LEU A 104 -12.50 6.98 -5.17
CA LEU A 104 -12.69 7.95 -4.08
C LEU A 104 -12.59 9.40 -4.59
N ILE A 105 -11.72 9.64 -5.57
CA ILE A 105 -11.53 10.98 -6.14
C ILE A 105 -12.70 11.40 -7.02
N VAL A 106 -13.27 10.48 -7.80
CA VAL A 106 -14.50 10.75 -8.56
C VAL A 106 -15.69 11.06 -7.64
N ARG A 107 -15.76 10.39 -6.47
CA ARG A 107 -16.85 10.58 -5.51
C ARG A 107 -16.73 11.87 -4.70
N PHE A 108 -15.54 12.17 -4.21
CA PHE A 108 -15.31 13.24 -3.23
C PHE A 108 -14.59 14.47 -3.83
N GLY A 109 -14.21 14.39 -5.10
CA GLY A 109 -13.61 15.49 -5.85
C GLY A 109 -12.10 15.65 -5.66
N GLU A 110 -11.53 16.59 -6.43
CA GLU A 110 -10.10 16.88 -6.45
C GLU A 110 -9.49 17.29 -5.11
N PRO A 111 -10.13 18.19 -4.33
CA PRO A 111 -9.56 18.58 -3.04
C PRO A 111 -9.35 17.40 -2.11
N PHE A 112 -10.32 16.47 -2.09
CA PHE A 112 -10.21 15.23 -1.32
C PHE A 112 -9.01 14.40 -1.77
N GLY A 113 -8.82 14.19 -3.09
CA GLY A 113 -7.69 13.43 -3.62
C GLY A 113 -6.34 14.02 -3.23
N ARG A 114 -6.20 15.35 -3.24
CA ARG A 114 -4.98 16.06 -2.80
C ARG A 114 -4.68 15.81 -1.32
N TYR A 115 -5.68 15.92 -0.46
CA TYR A 115 -5.52 15.66 0.97
C TYR A 115 -5.31 14.19 1.28
N LEU A 116 -6.01 13.29 0.57
CA LEU A 116 -5.80 11.85 0.70
C LEU A 116 -4.34 11.50 0.42
N TYR A 117 -3.81 11.94 -0.73
CA TYR A 117 -2.40 11.76 -1.06
C TYR A 117 -1.49 12.23 0.07
N LEU A 118 -1.66 13.47 0.52
CA LEU A 118 -0.82 14.09 1.55
C LEU A 118 -0.85 13.28 2.86
N TRP A 119 -2.04 12.93 3.34
CA TRP A 119 -2.20 12.23 4.61
C TRP A 119 -1.69 10.78 4.57
N LEU A 120 -1.83 10.08 3.48
CA LEU A 120 -1.25 8.74 3.33
C LEU A 120 0.26 8.75 3.57
N GLY A 121 0.98 9.67 2.96
CA GLY A 121 2.42 9.79 3.15
C GLY A 121 2.84 10.29 4.54
N ILE A 122 2.08 11.22 5.14
CA ILE A 122 2.33 11.67 6.51
C ILE A 122 2.14 10.50 7.49
N ILE A 123 1.05 9.75 7.37
CA ILE A 123 0.77 8.60 8.24
C ILE A 123 1.85 7.53 8.07
N ALA A 124 2.23 7.21 6.83
CA ALA A 124 3.31 6.26 6.56
C ALA A 124 4.64 6.72 7.21
N THR A 125 4.95 8.01 7.13
CA THR A 125 6.14 8.59 7.76
C THR A 125 6.08 8.47 9.29
N LEU A 126 4.95 8.81 9.90
CA LEU A 126 4.77 8.71 11.36
C LEU A 126 4.90 7.26 11.84
N LEU A 127 4.29 6.31 11.13
CA LEU A 127 4.42 4.88 11.44
C LEU A 127 5.86 4.39 11.28
N SER A 128 6.63 4.94 10.33
CA SER A 128 8.02 4.54 10.11
C SER A 128 8.92 4.84 11.31
N PHE A 129 8.60 5.84 12.13
CA PHE A 129 9.34 6.12 13.37
C PHE A 129 9.23 5.01 14.42
N TRP A 130 8.27 4.09 14.28
CA TRP A 130 8.24 2.87 15.09
C TRP A 130 9.54 2.08 15.02
N PHE A 131 10.22 2.11 13.85
CA PHE A 131 11.48 1.42 13.61
C PHE A 131 12.72 2.25 13.94
N ALA A 132 12.56 3.50 14.37
CA ALA A 132 13.65 4.40 14.77
C ALA A 132 14.14 4.14 16.21
N GLN A 133 14.09 2.89 16.66
CA GLN A 133 14.51 2.51 18.01
C GLN A 133 16.05 2.44 18.11
N GLY A 134 16.59 3.00 19.19
CA GLY A 134 18.02 3.11 19.39
C GLY A 134 18.64 4.18 18.48
N TRP A 135 19.96 4.18 18.37
CA TRP A 135 20.72 5.12 17.53
C TRP A 135 20.76 4.68 16.05
N ASN A 136 19.59 4.26 15.50
CA ASN A 136 19.50 3.87 14.11
C ASN A 136 19.25 5.12 13.24
N TYR A 137 20.32 5.73 12.76
CA TYR A 137 20.25 6.92 11.90
C TYR A 137 19.40 6.68 10.64
N ALA A 138 19.48 5.50 10.03
CA ALA A 138 18.67 5.20 8.84
C ALA A 138 17.16 5.22 9.17
N GLY A 139 16.75 4.66 10.30
CA GLY A 139 15.36 4.69 10.78
C GLY A 139 14.85 6.10 11.08
N ILE A 140 15.75 7.04 11.37
CA ILE A 140 15.41 8.44 11.62
C ILE A 140 15.38 9.24 10.31
N PHE A 141 16.44 9.17 9.50
CA PHE A 141 16.59 10.04 8.33
C PHE A 141 15.78 9.61 7.11
N MET A 142 15.60 8.29 6.86
CA MET A 142 14.85 7.81 5.71
C MET A 142 13.38 8.31 5.69
N PRO A 143 12.61 8.28 6.79
CA PRO A 143 11.26 8.83 6.81
C PRO A 143 11.19 10.31 6.45
N PHE A 144 12.14 11.12 6.91
CA PHE A 144 12.20 12.55 6.53
C PHE A 144 12.52 12.76 5.06
N THR A 145 13.45 11.95 4.51
CA THR A 145 13.77 12.00 3.07
C THR A 145 12.54 11.65 2.24
N TYR A 146 11.83 10.58 2.60
CA TYR A 146 10.57 10.23 1.95
C TYR A 146 9.55 11.36 2.04
N LEU A 147 9.33 11.91 3.23
CA LEU A 147 8.37 13.01 3.45
C LEU A 147 8.69 14.24 2.62
N TYR A 148 9.98 14.60 2.49
CA TYR A 148 10.41 15.70 1.65
C TYR A 148 9.99 15.51 0.18
N PHE A 149 10.27 14.35 -0.41
CA PHE A 149 9.87 14.04 -1.79
C PHE A 149 8.35 13.94 -1.92
N HIS A 150 7.68 13.35 -0.94
CA HIS A 150 6.22 13.23 -0.92
C HIS A 150 5.52 14.59 -0.93
N VAL A 151 5.92 15.50 -0.04
CA VAL A 151 5.38 16.88 0.00
C VAL A 151 5.72 17.67 -1.26
N THR A 152 6.91 17.47 -1.81
CA THR A 152 7.31 18.11 -3.07
C THR A 152 6.42 17.64 -4.24
N THR A 153 6.12 16.35 -4.31
CA THR A 153 5.19 15.79 -5.30
C THR A 153 3.78 16.33 -5.10
N TRP A 154 3.30 16.38 -3.86
CA TRP A 154 2.00 16.99 -3.54
C TRP A 154 1.90 18.43 -4.03
N LYS A 155 2.91 19.27 -3.78
CA LYS A 155 2.97 20.65 -4.27
C LYS A 155 2.91 20.72 -5.80
N ARG A 156 3.56 19.79 -6.50
CA ARG A 156 3.50 19.70 -7.97
C ARG A 156 2.10 19.31 -8.45
N MET A 157 1.45 18.34 -7.82
CA MET A 157 0.06 17.97 -8.13
C MET A 157 -0.87 19.17 -8.03
N VAL A 158 -0.76 19.95 -6.95
CA VAL A 158 -1.57 21.17 -6.74
C VAL A 158 -1.28 22.22 -7.81
N LYS A 159 -0.01 22.42 -8.20
CA LYS A 159 0.39 23.45 -9.18
C LYS A 159 -0.02 23.10 -10.62
N ILE A 160 0.14 21.86 -11.05
CA ILE A 160 -0.17 21.44 -12.43
C ILE A 160 -1.65 21.69 -12.75
N LEU A 161 -2.52 21.48 -11.80
CA LEU A 161 -3.96 21.64 -11.99
C LEU A 161 -4.44 23.07 -11.91
N SER A 162 -3.73 23.95 -11.20
CA SER A 162 -4.02 25.38 -11.27
C SER A 162 -3.72 25.96 -12.65
N LEU A 163 -2.90 25.26 -13.46
CA LEU A 163 -2.55 25.67 -14.84
C LEU A 163 -3.49 25.08 -15.91
N ILE A 164 -4.20 23.99 -15.59
CA ILE A 164 -5.14 23.36 -16.54
C ILE A 164 -6.53 24.04 -16.47
N HIS A 165 -6.82 24.75 -15.39
CA HIS A 165 -8.06 25.50 -15.22
C HIS A 165 -7.97 26.99 -15.66
N ILE A 166 -6.88 27.37 -16.34
CA ILE A 166 -6.76 28.65 -17.06
C ILE A 166 -6.99 28.40 -18.55
#